data_e3aa59a13e1809075953feed6bd8a682
#
_entry.id   e3aa59a13e1809075953feed6bd8a682
#
_cell.length_a   1.000
_cell.length_b   1.000
_cell.length_c   1.000
_cell.angle_alpha   90.00
_cell.angle_beta   90.00
_cell.angle_gamma   90.00
#
_symmetry.space_group_name_H-M   'P 1'
#
loop_
_entity.id
_entity.type
_entity.pdbx_description
1 polymer ?
#
loop_
_entity_poly.entity_id
_entity_poly.type
_entity_poly.pdbx_seq_one_letter_code
_entity_poly.pdbx_strand_id
1 'polypeptide(L)'
;MEFPQEVRDLFAEEMAAKFLATVDPEGKPNVALIVTLQPPPDGRKDRLIFGEFLMWKSKEYLEGNAHVAAAVVNTKLRMATLTGDFQGFEKTGPYKEALDASNLMRYNAYSGMRSAGVIDVREAYPARGAAMLGVPFDFIKARMHRAADGNGGVAVPGMVKEKFVKLTSVKALAVMGDDGYPRIHPVMAAAPAGEGAFVLQITKYNRELAQVKVPCAAALCVLTFDVKSYKVKGELAPLSSSALLFKVSEVYNAMPPLAGDLIVGSASKT
;
A
#
# COMPACT_ATOMS: atom_id res chain seq x y z
N MET A 1 12.22 -9.28 16.14
CA MET A 1 11.93 -10.70 15.77
C MET A 1 12.49 -10.96 14.38
N GLU A 2 13.28 -12.05 14.18
CA GLU A 2 13.72 -12.40 12.82
C GLU A 2 12.51 -12.82 11.97
N PHE A 3 12.37 -12.23 10.77
CA PHE A 3 11.31 -12.63 9.85
C PHE A 3 11.81 -13.60 8.77
N PRO A 4 10.92 -14.43 8.19
CA PRO A 4 11.30 -15.53 7.30
C PRO A 4 12.18 -15.09 6.14
N GLN A 5 13.16 -15.92 5.77
CA GLN A 5 14.07 -15.62 4.64
C GLN A 5 13.32 -15.34 3.35
N GLU A 6 12.28 -16.12 3.02
CA GLU A 6 11.47 -15.91 1.82
C GLU A 6 10.79 -14.53 1.77
N VAL A 7 10.42 -13.97 2.94
CA VAL A 7 9.83 -12.62 3.02
C VAL A 7 10.92 -11.58 2.79
N ARG A 8 12.12 -11.77 3.36
CA ARG A 8 13.27 -10.89 3.12
C ARG A 8 13.67 -10.87 1.65
N ASP A 9 13.71 -12.03 1.02
CA ASP A 9 14.06 -12.16 -0.40
C ASP A 9 13.07 -11.39 -1.29
N LEU A 10 11.77 -11.46 -0.97
CA LEU A 10 10.76 -10.67 -1.68
C LEU A 10 10.97 -9.16 -1.52
N PHE A 11 11.29 -8.68 -0.30
CA PHE A 11 11.59 -7.27 -0.08
C PHE A 11 12.93 -6.84 -0.71
N ALA A 12 13.85 -7.76 -0.94
CA ALA A 12 15.11 -7.49 -1.64
C ALA A 12 14.94 -7.38 -3.17
N GLU A 13 13.85 -7.89 -3.76
CA GLU A 13 13.61 -7.79 -5.20
C GLU A 13 13.41 -6.32 -5.63
N GLU A 14 14.27 -5.79 -6.50
CA GLU A 14 14.23 -4.39 -6.96
C GLU A 14 12.91 -4.06 -7.71
N MET A 15 12.45 -4.98 -8.55
CA MET A 15 11.26 -4.80 -9.40
C MET A 15 9.93 -5.17 -8.71
N ALA A 16 9.95 -5.45 -7.42
CA ALA A 16 8.72 -5.71 -6.68
C ALA A 16 7.99 -4.40 -6.31
N ALA A 17 6.66 -4.42 -6.37
CA ALA A 17 5.84 -3.34 -5.84
C ALA A 17 5.87 -3.41 -4.31
N LYS A 18 6.27 -2.31 -3.66
CA LYS A 18 6.42 -2.24 -2.20
C LYS A 18 5.62 -1.07 -1.66
N PHE A 19 4.81 -1.35 -0.65
CA PHE A 19 3.91 -0.39 -0.05
C PHE A 19 4.16 -0.30 1.44
N LEU A 20 4.01 0.91 1.99
CA LEU A 20 4.09 1.19 3.41
C LEU A 20 2.77 1.80 3.87
N ALA A 21 2.16 1.21 4.88
CA ALA A 21 1.02 1.79 5.59
C ALA A 21 1.50 2.50 6.85
N THR A 22 0.96 3.69 7.08
CA THR A 22 1.20 4.55 8.25
C THR A 22 -0.14 4.94 8.86
N VAL A 23 -0.13 5.57 10.03
CA VAL A 23 -1.33 6.00 10.76
C VAL A 23 -1.33 7.53 10.79
N ASP A 24 -2.43 8.16 10.36
CA ASP A 24 -2.56 9.61 10.40
C ASP A 24 -2.93 10.12 11.82
N PRO A 25 -2.90 11.44 12.08
CA PRO A 25 -3.21 11.99 13.41
C PRO A 25 -4.60 11.64 13.93
N GLU A 26 -5.57 11.35 13.04
CA GLU A 26 -6.92 10.92 13.42
C GLU A 26 -7.00 9.40 13.66
N GLY A 27 -5.88 8.69 13.63
CA GLY A 27 -5.84 7.23 13.80
C GLY A 27 -6.32 6.45 12.58
N LYS A 28 -6.44 7.09 11.42
CA LYS A 28 -6.86 6.42 10.18
C LYS A 28 -5.66 5.90 9.40
N PRO A 29 -5.84 4.81 8.63
CA PRO A 29 -4.75 4.27 7.83
C PRO A 29 -4.44 5.15 6.61
N ASN A 30 -3.16 5.23 6.28
CA ASN A 30 -2.66 5.77 5.04
C ASN A 30 -1.78 4.71 4.37
N VAL A 31 -1.64 4.73 3.05
CA VAL A 31 -0.76 3.82 2.31
C VAL A 31 -0.01 4.58 1.22
N ALA A 32 1.27 4.28 1.06
CA ALA A 32 2.13 4.87 0.05
C ALA A 32 2.97 3.81 -0.67
N LEU A 33 3.29 4.05 -1.92
CA LEU A 33 4.27 3.28 -2.69
C LEU A 33 5.67 3.70 -2.24
N ILE A 34 6.47 2.75 -1.72
CA ILE A 34 7.85 2.98 -1.27
C ILE A 34 8.77 1.96 -1.94
N VAL A 35 9.14 2.22 -3.17
CA VAL A 35 9.94 1.30 -3.99
C VAL A 35 11.30 0.92 -3.40
N THR A 36 11.85 1.76 -2.54
CA THR A 36 13.16 1.59 -1.90
C THR A 36 13.13 0.74 -0.63
N LEU A 37 11.95 0.27 -0.20
CA LEU A 37 11.82 -0.55 0.99
C LEU A 37 12.54 -1.90 0.80
N GLN A 38 13.55 -2.18 1.64
CA GLN A 38 14.43 -3.35 1.47
C GLN A 38 15.07 -3.79 2.79
N PRO A 39 15.61 -5.01 2.88
CA PRO A 39 16.48 -5.42 3.99
C PRO A 39 17.71 -4.53 4.08
N PRO A 40 18.27 -4.28 5.28
CA PRO A 40 19.46 -3.47 5.46
C PRO A 40 20.74 -4.21 5.00
N PRO A 41 21.81 -3.47 4.63
CA PRO A 41 23.06 -4.05 4.12
C PRO A 41 23.90 -4.76 5.19
N ASP A 42 23.65 -4.48 6.47
CA ASP A 42 24.36 -5.08 7.61
C ASP A 42 23.92 -6.52 7.92
N GLY A 43 22.99 -7.07 7.15
CA GLY A 43 22.51 -8.44 7.30
C GLY A 43 21.54 -8.65 8.45
N ARG A 44 21.10 -7.62 9.15
CA ARG A 44 20.06 -7.74 10.19
C ARG A 44 18.79 -8.34 9.62
N LYS A 45 18.25 -9.31 10.35
CA LYS A 45 17.10 -10.11 9.90
C LYS A 45 15.77 -9.69 10.52
N ASP A 46 15.81 -8.66 11.33
CA ASP A 46 14.68 -8.12 12.09
C ASP A 46 14.31 -6.69 11.65
N ARG A 47 14.86 -6.22 10.52
CA ARG A 47 14.76 -4.82 10.10
C ARG A 47 14.51 -4.67 8.61
N LEU A 48 13.80 -3.58 8.24
CA LEU A 48 13.73 -3.02 6.90
C LEU A 48 14.20 -1.56 6.91
N ILE A 49 14.73 -1.12 5.77
CA ILE A 49 15.09 0.28 5.54
C ILE A 49 14.37 0.79 4.28
N PHE A 50 14.17 2.11 4.19
CA PHE A 50 13.62 2.78 3.02
C PHE A 50 14.16 4.21 2.88
N GLY A 51 14.19 4.73 1.66
CA GLY A 51 14.65 6.11 1.42
C GLY A 51 13.55 7.14 1.62
N GLU A 52 13.85 8.22 2.32
CA GLU A 52 13.00 9.41 2.38
C GLU A 52 13.04 10.15 1.05
N PHE A 53 12.08 9.87 0.18
CA PHE A 53 11.94 10.50 -1.13
C PHE A 53 10.48 10.83 -1.42
N LEU A 54 10.12 12.13 -1.52
CA LEU A 54 8.80 12.65 -1.86
C LEU A 54 7.62 12.00 -1.09
N MET A 55 7.81 11.77 0.22
CA MET A 55 6.83 11.09 1.08
C MET A 55 6.34 11.99 2.23
N TRP A 56 6.04 13.25 1.97
CA TRP A 56 5.77 14.28 2.96
C TRP A 56 4.73 13.86 4.02
N LYS A 57 3.53 13.46 3.59
CA LYS A 57 2.46 13.02 4.51
C LYS A 57 2.84 11.77 5.29
N SER A 58 3.46 10.78 4.63
CA SER A 58 3.88 9.56 5.33
C SER A 58 4.98 9.85 6.34
N LYS A 59 5.86 10.81 6.06
CA LYS A 59 6.89 11.26 7.02
C LYS A 59 6.25 11.87 8.26
N GLU A 60 5.37 12.85 8.08
CA GLU A 60 4.63 13.48 9.18
C GLU A 60 3.91 12.44 10.05
N TYR A 61 3.26 11.48 9.43
CA TYR A 61 2.55 10.41 10.13
C TYR A 61 3.49 9.48 10.90
N LEU A 62 4.65 9.16 10.33
CA LEU A 62 5.69 8.35 11.00
C LEU A 62 6.30 9.07 12.21
N GLU A 63 6.45 10.38 12.14
CA GLU A 63 6.92 11.19 13.27
C GLU A 63 5.88 11.26 14.40
N GLY A 64 4.58 11.16 14.07
CA GLY A 64 3.48 11.17 15.05
C GLY A 64 3.10 9.79 15.58
N ASN A 65 3.27 8.73 14.79
CA ASN A 65 2.93 7.35 15.15
C ASN A 65 3.90 6.37 14.49
N ALA A 66 4.61 5.61 15.32
CA ALA A 66 5.63 4.67 14.86
C ALA A 66 5.07 3.36 14.27
N HIS A 67 3.78 3.05 14.46
CA HIS A 67 3.19 1.81 13.99
C HIS A 67 3.05 1.80 12.48
N VAL A 68 3.62 0.77 11.84
CA VAL A 68 3.60 0.63 10.38
C VAL A 68 3.22 -0.79 9.96
N ALA A 69 2.77 -0.91 8.71
CA ALA A 69 2.73 -2.18 8.02
C ALA A 69 3.35 -2.03 6.63
N ALA A 70 3.97 -3.10 6.15
CA ALA A 70 4.54 -3.13 4.81
C ALA A 70 4.00 -4.32 4.01
N ALA A 71 3.90 -4.12 2.69
CA ALA A 71 3.57 -5.18 1.75
C ALA A 71 4.53 -5.16 0.57
N VAL A 72 4.82 -6.34 0.06
CA VAL A 72 5.55 -6.52 -1.19
C VAL A 72 4.78 -7.47 -2.10
N VAL A 73 4.76 -7.14 -3.40
CA VAL A 73 4.20 -8.01 -4.45
C VAL A 73 5.17 -8.02 -5.63
N ASN A 74 5.68 -9.18 -6.00
CA ASN A 74 6.58 -9.29 -7.13
C ASN A 74 5.84 -9.57 -8.46
N THR A 75 6.56 -9.61 -9.57
CA THR A 75 6.01 -9.84 -10.91
C THR A 75 5.40 -11.22 -11.11
N LYS A 76 5.73 -12.19 -10.25
CA LYS A 76 5.14 -13.55 -10.23
C LYS A 76 3.91 -13.62 -9.30
N LEU A 77 3.40 -12.49 -8.82
CA LEU A 77 2.30 -12.37 -7.86
C LEU A 77 2.57 -13.12 -6.55
N ARG A 78 3.84 -13.31 -6.18
CA ARG A 78 4.19 -13.67 -4.80
C ARG A 78 4.17 -12.42 -3.95
N MET A 79 3.61 -12.54 -2.76
CA MET A 79 3.38 -11.39 -1.88
C MET A 79 3.66 -11.77 -0.43
N ALA A 80 4.10 -10.78 0.34
CA ALA A 80 4.24 -10.89 1.78
C ALA A 80 3.84 -9.56 2.43
N THR A 81 3.42 -9.65 3.69
CA THR A 81 3.06 -8.49 4.52
C THR A 81 3.71 -8.62 5.87
N LEU A 82 3.95 -7.50 6.52
CA LEU A 82 4.48 -7.44 7.89
C LEU A 82 3.97 -6.21 8.62
N THR A 83 4.10 -6.22 9.94
CA THR A 83 3.96 -5.04 10.80
C THR A 83 5.29 -4.74 11.49
N GLY A 84 5.49 -3.50 11.88
CA GLY A 84 6.72 -3.08 12.54
C GLY A 84 6.61 -1.72 13.19
N ASP A 85 7.70 -1.31 13.80
CA ASP A 85 7.84 -0.03 14.49
C ASP A 85 8.90 0.82 13.80
N PHE A 86 8.50 2.00 13.37
CA PHE A 86 9.41 2.98 12.81
C PHE A 86 10.34 3.53 13.89
N GLN A 87 11.65 3.47 13.65
CA GLN A 87 12.69 3.85 14.63
C GLN A 87 13.23 5.27 14.42
N GLY A 88 12.97 5.85 13.26
CA GLY A 88 13.46 7.19 12.92
C GLY A 88 14.11 7.28 11.55
N PHE A 89 14.59 8.48 11.24
CA PHE A 89 15.29 8.79 9.99
C PHE A 89 16.79 9.03 10.25
N GLU A 90 17.64 8.23 9.60
CA GLU A 90 19.10 8.37 9.63
C GLU A 90 19.55 9.23 8.43
N LYS A 91 20.12 10.42 8.70
CA LYS A 91 20.56 11.36 7.65
C LYS A 91 21.92 10.99 7.04
N THR A 92 22.70 10.18 7.72
CA THR A 92 24.04 9.71 7.32
C THR A 92 24.22 8.27 7.77
N GLY A 93 25.24 7.59 7.27
CA GLY A 93 25.60 6.25 7.69
C GLY A 93 25.27 5.16 6.67
N PRO A 94 25.55 3.89 7.00
CA PRO A 94 25.57 2.79 6.03
C PRO A 94 24.19 2.53 5.39
N TYR A 95 23.10 2.80 6.07
CA TYR A 95 21.76 2.60 5.50
C TYR A 95 21.46 3.62 4.40
N LYS A 96 21.77 4.91 4.65
CA LYS A 96 21.61 5.95 3.63
C LYS A 96 22.53 5.72 2.44
N GLU A 97 23.80 5.37 2.69
CA GLU A 97 24.78 5.08 1.65
C GLU A 97 24.33 3.92 0.74
N ALA A 98 23.80 2.83 1.33
CA ALA A 98 23.27 1.70 0.58
C ALA A 98 22.04 2.07 -0.27
N LEU A 99 21.15 2.93 0.24
CA LEU A 99 19.98 3.40 -0.50
C LEU A 99 20.38 4.36 -1.64
N ASP A 100 21.36 5.25 -1.44
CA ASP A 100 21.88 6.15 -2.47
C ASP A 100 22.59 5.37 -3.59
N ALA A 101 23.25 4.27 -3.25
CA ALA A 101 23.93 3.38 -4.21
C ALA A 101 22.96 2.50 -5.01
N SER A 102 21.67 2.46 -4.65
CA SER A 102 20.66 1.63 -5.31
C SER A 102 20.47 2.00 -6.78
N ASN A 103 20.36 0.99 -7.64
CA ASN A 103 20.09 1.16 -9.07
C ASN A 103 18.81 1.96 -9.35
N LEU A 104 17.82 1.89 -8.43
CA LEU A 104 16.56 2.66 -8.53
C LEU A 104 16.81 4.18 -8.50
N MET A 105 17.92 4.64 -7.89
CA MET A 105 18.27 6.06 -7.79
C MET A 105 19.22 6.53 -8.88
N ARG A 106 19.72 5.64 -9.74
CA ARG A 106 20.74 5.97 -10.77
C ARG A 106 20.34 7.12 -11.69
N TYR A 107 19.05 7.30 -11.95
CA TYR A 107 18.52 8.36 -12.80
C TYR A 107 18.03 9.59 -12.03
N ASN A 108 18.08 9.56 -10.69
CA ASN A 108 17.67 10.66 -9.82
C ASN A 108 18.85 11.37 -9.15
N ALA A 109 19.98 11.47 -9.85
CA ALA A 109 21.23 12.03 -9.33
C ALA A 109 21.10 13.47 -8.77
N TYR A 110 20.07 14.22 -9.18
CA TYR A 110 19.83 15.60 -8.72
C TYR A 110 18.95 15.71 -7.47
N SER A 111 18.30 14.61 -7.06
CA SER A 111 17.39 14.61 -5.93
C SER A 111 17.63 13.40 -5.02
N GLY A 112 18.86 13.26 -4.52
CA GLY A 112 19.25 12.17 -3.62
C GLY A 112 18.27 11.99 -2.45
N MET A 113 18.25 10.81 -1.85
CA MET A 113 17.45 10.56 -0.65
C MET A 113 17.88 11.47 0.49
N ARG A 114 16.91 12.02 1.22
CA ARG A 114 17.22 12.92 2.33
C ARG A 114 17.75 12.17 3.53
N SER A 115 17.20 10.99 3.78
CA SER A 115 17.55 10.11 4.90
C SER A 115 17.11 8.68 4.62
N ALA A 116 17.57 7.75 5.45
CA ALA A 116 17.10 6.38 5.53
C ALA A 116 16.09 6.25 6.66
N GLY A 117 14.86 5.84 6.37
CA GLY A 117 13.89 5.43 7.38
C GLY A 117 14.18 3.99 7.80
N VAL A 118 14.05 3.71 9.09
CA VAL A 118 14.35 2.42 9.69
C VAL A 118 13.10 1.84 10.34
N ILE A 119 12.80 0.57 10.07
CA ILE A 119 11.65 -0.16 10.63
C ILE A 119 12.16 -1.44 11.30
N ASP A 120 11.91 -1.59 12.57
CA ASP A 120 12.07 -2.87 13.26
C ASP A 120 10.81 -3.72 13.05
N VAL A 121 11.00 -4.94 12.51
CA VAL A 121 9.89 -5.84 12.19
C VAL A 121 9.34 -6.48 13.46
N ARG A 122 8.05 -6.29 13.71
CA ARG A 122 7.32 -6.89 14.84
C ARG A 122 6.77 -8.26 14.49
N GLU A 123 6.05 -8.36 13.37
CA GLU A 123 5.42 -9.59 12.90
C GLU A 123 5.49 -9.66 11.38
N ALA A 124 5.84 -10.81 10.85
CA ALA A 124 5.84 -11.04 9.41
C ALA A 124 4.99 -12.27 9.07
N TYR A 125 4.18 -12.13 8.04
CA TYR A 125 3.29 -13.19 7.58
C TYR A 125 3.95 -13.98 6.45
N PRO A 126 3.73 -15.31 6.40
CA PRO A 126 4.32 -16.16 5.35
C PRO A 126 4.00 -15.66 3.95
N ALA A 127 4.96 -15.80 3.04
CA ALA A 127 4.76 -15.44 1.64
C ALA A 127 3.64 -16.27 1.01
N ARG A 128 2.84 -15.61 0.18
CA ARG A 128 1.71 -16.22 -0.54
C ARG A 128 1.82 -15.92 -2.02
N GLY A 129 1.07 -16.64 -2.82
CA GLY A 129 0.96 -16.38 -4.25
C GLY A 129 -0.49 -16.28 -4.70
N ALA A 130 -0.78 -15.37 -5.63
CA ALA A 130 -2.01 -15.39 -6.39
C ALA A 130 -1.79 -16.17 -7.69
N ALA A 131 -2.73 -17.05 -8.03
CA ALA A 131 -2.69 -17.71 -9.33
C ALA A 131 -2.97 -16.67 -10.43
N MET A 132 -2.02 -16.48 -11.34
CA MET A 132 -2.11 -15.46 -12.40
C MET A 132 -3.38 -15.63 -13.25
N LEU A 133 -3.78 -16.87 -13.54
CA LEU A 133 -5.02 -17.20 -14.25
C LEU A 133 -6.28 -16.99 -13.39
N GLY A 134 -6.17 -16.91 -12.07
CA GLY A 134 -7.29 -16.67 -11.16
C GLY A 134 -7.74 -15.21 -11.12
N VAL A 135 -6.83 -14.28 -11.36
CA VAL A 135 -7.12 -12.83 -11.25
C VAL A 135 -8.25 -12.37 -12.17
N PRO A 136 -8.33 -12.78 -13.46
CA PRO A 136 -9.47 -12.45 -14.32
C PRO A 136 -10.81 -12.97 -13.78
N PHE A 137 -10.84 -14.19 -13.24
CA PHE A 137 -12.06 -14.77 -12.66
C PHE A 137 -12.50 -14.01 -11.41
N ASP A 138 -11.57 -13.62 -10.55
CA ASP A 138 -11.85 -12.82 -9.36
C ASP A 138 -12.37 -11.43 -9.75
N PHE A 139 -11.86 -10.84 -10.83
CA PHE A 139 -12.36 -9.59 -11.38
C PHE A 139 -13.80 -9.71 -11.91
N ILE A 140 -14.11 -10.79 -12.64
CA ILE A 140 -15.48 -11.05 -13.11
C ILE A 140 -16.43 -11.19 -11.92
N LYS A 141 -16.04 -11.94 -10.88
CA LYS A 141 -16.82 -12.03 -9.63
C LYS A 141 -17.05 -10.67 -8.99
N ALA A 142 -15.98 -9.83 -8.88
CA ALA A 142 -16.11 -8.47 -8.36
C ALA A 142 -17.12 -7.65 -9.17
N ARG A 143 -17.16 -7.78 -10.48
CA ARG A 143 -18.14 -7.09 -11.36
C ARG A 143 -19.57 -7.62 -11.25
N MET A 144 -19.76 -8.86 -10.83
CA MET A 144 -21.07 -9.46 -10.63
C MET A 144 -21.76 -8.93 -9.36
N HIS A 145 -21.00 -8.46 -8.38
CA HIS A 145 -21.53 -7.77 -7.23
C HIS A 145 -22.06 -6.39 -7.66
N ARG A 146 -23.36 -6.32 -7.95
CA ARG A 146 -24.01 -5.03 -8.16
C ARG A 146 -24.10 -4.33 -6.81
N ALA A 147 -23.29 -3.30 -6.60
CA ALA A 147 -23.49 -2.40 -5.49
C ALA A 147 -24.83 -1.68 -5.74
N ALA A 148 -25.85 -2.03 -4.95
CA ALA A 148 -27.18 -1.43 -5.06
C ALA A 148 -27.13 0.11 -4.86
N ASP A 149 -26.06 0.63 -4.23
CA ASP A 149 -25.86 2.04 -3.93
C ASP A 149 -24.42 2.47 -4.21
N GLY A 150 -24.03 2.51 -5.48
CA GLY A 150 -22.80 3.18 -5.93
C GLY A 150 -22.76 4.70 -5.71
N ASN A 151 -23.74 5.24 -5.00
CA ASN A 151 -23.97 6.68 -4.79
C ASN A 151 -23.31 7.26 -3.52
N GLY A 152 -22.39 6.56 -2.88
CA GLY A 152 -21.71 7.06 -1.69
C GLY A 152 -20.23 7.30 -1.95
N GLY A 153 -19.83 8.55 -2.12
CA GLY A 153 -18.43 8.91 -2.29
C GLY A 153 -18.22 10.06 -3.28
N VAL A 154 -16.98 10.55 -3.37
CA VAL A 154 -16.62 11.53 -4.40
C VAL A 154 -16.40 10.83 -5.73
N ALA A 155 -16.80 11.46 -6.83
CA ALA A 155 -16.57 10.92 -8.16
C ALA A 155 -15.06 10.78 -8.43
N VAL A 156 -14.60 9.55 -8.69
CA VAL A 156 -13.20 9.26 -9.01
C VAL A 156 -12.98 9.61 -10.50
N PRO A 157 -11.98 10.47 -10.82
CA PRO A 157 -11.69 10.78 -12.22
C PRO A 157 -11.47 9.53 -13.06
N GLY A 158 -12.01 9.50 -14.28
CA GLY A 158 -12.00 8.31 -15.14
C GLY A 158 -10.61 7.74 -15.37
N MET A 159 -9.61 8.62 -15.59
CA MET A 159 -8.21 8.21 -15.74
C MET A 159 -7.62 7.52 -14.49
N VAL A 160 -8.04 7.91 -13.30
CA VAL A 160 -7.63 7.27 -12.04
C VAL A 160 -8.37 5.95 -11.87
N LYS A 161 -9.70 5.96 -12.05
CA LYS A 161 -10.56 4.78 -11.95
C LYS A 161 -10.05 3.63 -12.83
N GLU A 162 -9.65 3.94 -14.07
CA GLU A 162 -9.06 2.97 -15.00
C GLU A 162 -7.86 2.22 -14.39
N LYS A 163 -7.00 2.92 -13.61
CA LYS A 163 -5.80 2.29 -13.02
C LYS A 163 -6.17 1.30 -11.91
N PHE A 164 -7.20 1.62 -11.11
CA PHE A 164 -7.67 0.73 -10.05
C PHE A 164 -8.35 -0.55 -10.60
N VAL A 165 -9.04 -0.46 -11.73
CA VAL A 165 -9.72 -1.62 -12.33
C VAL A 165 -8.85 -2.42 -13.31
N LYS A 166 -7.66 -1.94 -13.65
CA LYS A 166 -6.73 -2.63 -14.55
C LYS A 166 -6.25 -3.94 -13.91
N LEU A 167 -6.43 -5.07 -14.59
CA LEU A 167 -6.10 -6.41 -14.07
C LEU A 167 -4.60 -6.58 -13.78
N THR A 168 -3.76 -5.91 -14.55
CA THR A 168 -2.31 -5.97 -14.41
C THR A 168 -1.76 -5.02 -13.34
N SER A 169 -2.60 -4.20 -12.71
CA SER A 169 -2.16 -3.30 -11.64
C SER A 169 -2.14 -4.00 -10.29
N VAL A 170 -1.13 -3.68 -9.48
CA VAL A 170 -1.03 -4.12 -8.09
C VAL A 170 -1.71 -3.07 -7.20
N LYS A 171 -2.54 -3.53 -6.27
CA LYS A 171 -3.20 -2.66 -5.30
C LYS A 171 -2.89 -3.12 -3.88
N ALA A 172 -2.77 -2.17 -2.98
CA ALA A 172 -2.57 -2.41 -1.56
C ALA A 172 -3.63 -1.65 -0.76
N LEU A 173 -4.45 -2.37 0.00
CA LEU A 173 -5.46 -1.84 0.90
C LEU A 173 -4.89 -1.79 2.31
N ALA A 174 -4.94 -0.62 2.95
CA ALA A 174 -4.59 -0.44 4.36
C ALA A 174 -5.86 -0.22 5.19
N VAL A 175 -5.94 -0.90 6.32
CA VAL A 175 -6.97 -0.76 7.37
C VAL A 175 -6.30 -0.76 8.73
N MET A 176 -7.00 -0.34 9.79
CA MET A 176 -6.48 -0.45 11.16
C MET A 176 -6.79 -1.82 11.76
N GLY A 177 -5.82 -2.41 12.44
CA GLY A 177 -6.01 -3.58 13.29
C GLY A 177 -6.48 -3.19 14.70
N ASP A 178 -7.05 -4.16 15.42
CA ASP A 178 -7.55 -3.96 16.80
C ASP A 178 -6.42 -3.64 17.81
N ASP A 179 -5.20 -3.98 17.48
CA ASP A 179 -4.00 -3.74 18.28
C ASP A 179 -3.34 -2.36 18.04
N GLY A 180 -3.98 -1.50 17.23
CA GLY A 180 -3.49 -0.17 16.89
C GLY A 180 -2.42 -0.15 15.79
N TYR A 181 -2.05 -1.31 15.24
CA TYR A 181 -1.17 -1.37 14.07
C TYR A 181 -1.99 -1.34 12.78
N PRO A 182 -1.55 -0.64 11.75
CA PRO A 182 -2.15 -0.79 10.43
C PRO A 182 -1.95 -2.22 9.92
N ARG A 183 -2.87 -2.68 9.09
CA ARG A 183 -2.76 -3.92 8.32
C ARG A 183 -2.79 -3.56 6.86
N ILE A 184 -1.99 -4.25 6.06
CA ILE A 184 -1.93 -4.00 4.62
C ILE A 184 -2.21 -5.29 3.86
N HIS A 185 -3.13 -5.22 2.91
CA HIS A 185 -3.59 -6.37 2.15
C HIS A 185 -3.43 -6.12 0.65
N PRO A 186 -2.63 -6.93 -0.07
CA PRO A 186 -2.63 -6.91 -1.52
C PRO A 186 -4.01 -7.27 -2.08
N VAL A 187 -4.50 -6.50 -3.05
CA VAL A 187 -5.80 -6.70 -3.72
C VAL A 187 -5.57 -6.67 -5.23
N MET A 188 -5.70 -7.81 -5.89
CA MET A 188 -5.53 -7.89 -7.35
C MET A 188 -6.83 -7.54 -8.07
N ALA A 189 -7.97 -8.01 -7.57
CA ALA A 189 -9.28 -7.82 -8.20
C ALA A 189 -10.06 -6.69 -7.51
N ALA A 190 -10.21 -5.57 -8.23
CA ALA A 190 -11.08 -4.47 -7.88
C ALA A 190 -11.93 -4.08 -9.08
N ALA A 191 -13.24 -3.94 -8.91
CA ALA A 191 -14.17 -3.56 -9.97
C ALA A 191 -14.86 -2.22 -9.62
N PRO A 192 -15.22 -1.39 -10.62
CA PRO A 192 -15.91 -0.14 -10.35
C PRO A 192 -17.33 -0.41 -9.84
N ALA A 193 -17.76 0.40 -8.85
CA ALA A 193 -19.12 0.43 -8.33
C ALA A 193 -19.64 1.87 -8.38
N GLY A 194 -20.29 2.22 -9.47
CA GLY A 194 -20.69 3.60 -9.74
C GLY A 194 -19.50 4.54 -9.97
N GLU A 195 -19.66 5.83 -9.61
CA GLU A 195 -18.65 6.85 -9.86
C GLU A 195 -17.61 6.98 -8.74
N GLY A 196 -18.00 6.72 -7.49
CA GLY A 196 -17.21 6.98 -6.29
C GLY A 196 -16.86 5.74 -5.46
N ALA A 197 -16.95 4.52 -6.01
CA ALA A 197 -16.67 3.33 -5.23
C ALA A 197 -16.01 2.20 -6.04
N PHE A 198 -15.43 1.23 -5.33
CA PHE A 198 -14.85 0.01 -5.86
C PHE A 198 -15.37 -1.21 -5.10
N VAL A 199 -15.66 -2.30 -5.80
CA VAL A 199 -15.83 -3.62 -5.21
C VAL A 199 -14.47 -4.30 -5.11
N LEU A 200 -14.08 -4.71 -3.90
CA LEU A 200 -12.86 -5.45 -3.63
C LEU A 200 -13.21 -6.91 -3.37
N GLN A 201 -12.69 -7.82 -4.21
CA GLN A 201 -12.96 -9.26 -4.09
C GLN A 201 -12.08 -9.88 -3.00
N ILE A 202 -12.68 -10.59 -2.05
CA ILE A 202 -11.98 -11.46 -1.11
C ILE A 202 -11.64 -12.78 -1.82
N THR A 203 -10.38 -13.18 -1.71
CA THR A 203 -9.83 -14.34 -2.40
C THR A 203 -8.97 -15.17 -1.45
N LYS A 204 -8.41 -16.29 -1.93
CA LYS A 204 -7.54 -17.14 -1.12
C LYS A 204 -6.25 -16.44 -0.64
N TYR A 205 -5.71 -15.49 -1.44
CA TYR A 205 -4.46 -14.80 -1.11
C TYR A 205 -4.64 -13.61 -0.15
N ASN A 206 -5.87 -13.09 -0.02
CA ASN A 206 -6.21 -11.97 0.89
C ASN A 206 -7.41 -12.30 1.80
N ARG A 207 -7.56 -13.58 2.16
CA ARG A 207 -8.70 -14.09 2.94
C ARG A 207 -8.88 -13.38 4.30
N GLU A 208 -7.84 -12.78 4.83
CA GLU A 208 -7.85 -12.00 6.07
C GLU A 208 -8.78 -10.78 5.97
N LEU A 209 -9.06 -10.30 4.76
CA LEU A 209 -10.06 -9.24 4.55
C LEU A 209 -11.46 -9.61 5.04
N ALA A 210 -11.79 -10.91 5.08
CA ALA A 210 -13.07 -11.37 5.66
C ALA A 210 -13.16 -11.14 7.17
N GLN A 211 -12.03 -10.92 7.86
CA GLN A 211 -11.97 -10.70 9.31
C GLN A 211 -11.91 -9.20 9.66
N VAL A 212 -11.78 -8.32 8.66
CA VAL A 212 -11.76 -6.88 8.90
C VAL A 212 -13.11 -6.42 9.41
N LYS A 213 -13.12 -5.72 10.53
CA LYS A 213 -14.31 -5.11 11.10
C LYS A 213 -14.77 -3.94 10.22
N VAL A 214 -15.87 -4.09 9.55
CA VAL A 214 -16.46 -3.06 8.69
C VAL A 214 -17.82 -2.61 9.26
N PRO A 215 -18.20 -1.31 9.11
CA PRO A 215 -17.50 -0.28 8.33
C PRO A 215 -16.26 0.27 9.05
N CYS A 216 -15.23 0.63 8.28
CA CYS A 216 -14.02 1.25 8.81
C CYS A 216 -13.34 2.18 7.80
N ALA A 217 -12.52 3.11 8.32
CA ALA A 217 -11.66 3.92 7.47
C ALA A 217 -10.59 3.05 6.78
N ALA A 218 -10.33 3.34 5.51
CA ALA A 218 -9.35 2.59 4.73
C ALA A 218 -8.65 3.48 3.69
N ALA A 219 -7.46 3.05 3.25
CA ALA A 219 -6.73 3.68 2.15
C ALA A 219 -6.32 2.60 1.14
N LEU A 220 -6.48 2.89 -0.14
CA LEU A 220 -6.13 1.97 -1.24
C LEU A 220 -5.15 2.67 -2.20
N CYS A 221 -3.98 2.07 -2.40
CA CYS A 221 -2.98 2.54 -3.36
C CYS A 221 -2.89 1.58 -4.54
N VAL A 222 -2.68 2.10 -5.75
CA VAL A 222 -2.49 1.33 -6.97
C VAL A 222 -1.15 1.64 -7.60
N LEU A 223 -0.48 0.62 -8.13
CA LEU A 223 0.68 0.72 -9.02
C LEU A 223 0.41 -0.05 -10.31
N THR A 224 0.61 0.62 -11.45
CA THR A 224 0.50 0.00 -12.78
C THR A 224 1.87 -0.37 -13.35
N PHE A 225 1.94 -1.24 -14.34
CA PHE A 225 3.19 -1.59 -15.02
C PHE A 225 3.86 -0.41 -15.75
N ASP A 226 3.07 0.56 -16.20
CA ASP A 226 3.56 1.81 -16.77
C ASP A 226 3.94 2.85 -15.69
N VAL A 227 4.21 2.36 -14.48
CA VAL A 227 4.68 3.12 -13.31
C VAL A 227 3.79 4.33 -12.99
N LYS A 228 2.47 4.18 -13.08
CA LYS A 228 1.51 5.16 -12.59
C LYS A 228 0.93 4.71 -11.27
N SER A 229 0.86 5.61 -10.31
CA SER A 229 0.35 5.33 -8.98
C SER A 229 -0.60 6.42 -8.51
N TYR A 230 -1.71 5.99 -7.92
CA TYR A 230 -2.70 6.83 -7.27
C TYR A 230 -3.09 6.22 -5.93
N LYS A 231 -3.57 7.07 -5.04
CA LYS A 231 -4.10 6.66 -3.75
C LYS A 231 -5.50 7.22 -3.57
N VAL A 232 -6.38 6.42 -3.00
CA VAL A 232 -7.70 6.86 -2.55
C VAL A 232 -7.84 6.57 -1.06
N LYS A 233 -8.48 7.46 -0.32
CA LYS A 233 -8.93 7.25 1.05
C LYS A 233 -10.45 7.20 1.09
N GLY A 234 -11.01 6.51 2.07
CA GLY A 234 -12.46 6.39 2.20
C GLY A 234 -12.89 5.39 3.26
N GLU A 235 -14.07 4.84 3.06
CA GLU A 235 -14.69 3.87 3.95
C GLU A 235 -14.76 2.50 3.27
N LEU A 236 -14.36 1.47 3.99
CA LEU A 236 -14.58 0.08 3.64
C LEU A 236 -15.85 -0.41 4.33
N ALA A 237 -16.81 -0.87 3.55
CA ALA A 237 -18.13 -1.31 4.01
C ALA A 237 -18.41 -2.78 3.61
N PRO A 238 -19.30 -3.50 4.31
CA PRO A 238 -19.68 -4.84 3.93
C PRO A 238 -20.49 -4.81 2.63
N LEU A 239 -20.26 -5.79 1.74
CA LEU A 239 -21.08 -5.96 0.53
C LEU A 239 -21.65 -7.38 0.44
N SER A 240 -20.79 -8.39 0.64
CA SER A 240 -21.19 -9.80 0.70
C SER A 240 -20.16 -10.60 1.51
N SER A 241 -20.40 -11.90 1.69
CA SER A 241 -19.42 -12.79 2.34
C SER A 241 -18.07 -12.90 1.59
N SER A 242 -18.02 -12.52 0.31
CA SER A 242 -16.85 -12.64 -0.54
C SER A 242 -16.37 -11.32 -1.13
N ALA A 243 -17.00 -10.18 -0.80
CA ALA A 243 -16.65 -8.88 -1.34
C ALA A 243 -16.93 -7.74 -0.36
N LEU A 244 -16.08 -6.70 -0.43
CA LEU A 244 -16.20 -5.47 0.32
C LEU A 244 -16.42 -4.30 -0.65
N LEU A 245 -17.15 -3.28 -0.20
CA LEU A 245 -17.38 -2.04 -0.93
C LEU A 245 -16.45 -0.96 -0.35
N PHE A 246 -15.58 -0.41 -1.19
CA PHE A 246 -14.73 0.72 -0.85
C PHE A 246 -15.36 2.00 -1.41
N LYS A 247 -15.87 2.88 -0.54
CA LYS A 247 -16.45 4.18 -0.89
C LYS A 247 -15.37 5.25 -0.78
N VAL A 248 -15.11 5.95 -1.88
CA VAL A 248 -14.01 6.92 -1.96
C VAL A 248 -14.45 8.28 -1.40
N SER A 249 -13.68 8.84 -0.49
CA SER A 249 -13.84 10.21 0.00
C SER A 249 -12.78 11.17 -0.54
N GLU A 250 -11.59 10.65 -0.87
CA GLU A 250 -10.46 11.45 -1.31
C GLU A 250 -9.63 10.71 -2.36
N VAL A 251 -9.12 11.43 -3.35
CA VAL A 251 -8.26 10.92 -4.41
C VAL A 251 -6.96 11.72 -4.44
N TYR A 252 -5.83 11.03 -4.43
CA TYR A 252 -4.50 11.63 -4.41
C TYR A 252 -3.62 11.11 -5.55
N ASN A 253 -2.76 12.00 -6.06
CA ASN A 253 -1.60 11.58 -6.82
C ASN A 253 -0.60 10.86 -5.89
N ALA A 254 -0.06 9.72 -6.29
CA ALA A 254 0.93 8.98 -5.52
C ALA A 254 2.28 8.89 -6.23
N MET A 255 2.51 9.74 -7.25
CA MET A 255 3.73 9.75 -8.06
C MET A 255 4.48 11.07 -7.97
N PRO A 256 5.82 11.04 -8.08
CA PRO A 256 6.62 12.23 -8.31
C PRO A 256 6.17 13.00 -9.57
N PRO A 257 6.31 14.31 -9.63
CA PRO A 257 6.77 15.20 -8.54
C PRO A 257 5.68 15.59 -7.53
N LEU A 258 4.42 15.25 -7.80
CA LEU A 258 3.22 15.70 -7.07
C LEU A 258 2.67 14.63 -6.10
N ALA A 259 3.55 13.77 -5.57
CA ALA A 259 3.14 12.72 -4.65
C ALA A 259 2.51 13.31 -3.37
N GLY A 260 1.27 12.91 -3.09
CA GLY A 260 0.50 13.38 -1.94
C GLY A 260 -0.46 14.53 -2.25
N ASP A 261 -0.46 15.08 -3.48
CA ASP A 261 -1.39 16.13 -3.88
C ASP A 261 -2.82 15.59 -4.00
N LEU A 262 -3.77 16.33 -3.41
CA LEU A 262 -5.19 16.03 -3.49
C LEU A 262 -5.72 16.36 -4.90
N ILE A 263 -6.36 15.39 -5.55
CA ILE A 263 -7.00 15.55 -6.85
C ILE A 263 -8.50 15.84 -6.67
N VAL A 264 -9.17 15.09 -5.79
CA VAL A 264 -10.60 15.23 -5.49
C VAL A 264 -10.85 14.93 -4.01
N GLY A 265 -11.80 15.63 -3.41
CA GLY A 265 -12.19 15.52 -2.01
C GLY A 265 -12.02 16.84 -1.25
N SER A 266 -12.52 16.92 -0.03
CA SER A 266 -12.24 18.04 0.87
C SER A 266 -10.97 17.71 1.65
N ALA A 267 -9.91 18.50 1.48
CA ALA A 267 -8.79 18.43 2.41
C ALA A 267 -9.33 18.69 3.83
N SER A 268 -9.13 17.77 4.77
CA SER A 268 -9.26 18.11 6.17
C SER A 268 -8.32 19.28 6.41
N LYS A 269 -8.85 20.42 6.85
CA LYS A 269 -8.02 21.57 7.25
C LYS A 269 -7.19 21.10 8.45
N THR A 270 -5.92 20.83 8.20
CA THR A 270 -4.91 20.78 9.27
C THR A 270 -4.62 22.17 9.76
#